data_25f0f1557cffc220a692ecfbfb9b28f6
#
_entry.id   25f0f1557cffc220a692ecfbfb9b28f6
#
_cell.length_a   1.000
_cell.length_b   1.000
_cell.length_c   1.000
_cell.angle_alpha   90.00
_cell.angle_beta   90.00
_cell.angle_gamma   90.00
#
_symmetry.space_group_name_H-M   'P 1'
#
loop_
_entity.id
_entity.type
_entity.pdbx_description
1 polymer ?
#
loop_
_entity_poly.entity_id
_entity_poly.type
_entity_poly.pdbx_seq_one_letter_code
_entity_poly.pdbx_strand_id
1 'polypeptide(L)'
;MKIAKLHMAGMLPESHLLDRDEQIVRDLLVQRVKLGVEIGRLKSSLIGYLKREDVYNSLPKTEDNFSVRRRRAVRSLRFNDKRDLILGTMMDRLEFLERQCIPLGDSVRENARVSDDVRILMSITGVDYYLASLLSSFIGDVNRFPSDDHLASFLGIVPTSRDSANVKRRGKMTKDGSSIARWALSVMVDTVMRHNEPIREYYVGVKKRTGSGKLAHVLTMRKLTRMLYHMLKTRENWKWENPELTERKMSRLTGGGDGP
;
A
#
# COMPACT_ATOMS: atom_id res chain seq x y z
N MET A 1 -4.76 13.92 36.09
CA MET A 1 -3.80 14.88 36.70
C MET A 1 -2.36 14.79 36.16
N LYS A 2 -1.83 13.65 35.72
CA LYS A 2 -0.45 13.54 35.19
C LYS A 2 -0.28 14.18 33.79
N ILE A 3 -1.24 14.00 32.89
CA ILE A 3 -1.17 14.52 31.49
C ILE A 3 -1.18 16.05 31.45
N ALA A 4 -2.05 16.69 32.24
CA ALA A 4 -2.11 18.15 32.30
C ALA A 4 -0.79 18.77 32.81
N LYS A 5 -0.15 18.13 33.82
CA LYS A 5 1.15 18.59 34.33
C LYS A 5 2.27 18.42 33.27
N LEU A 6 2.26 17.36 32.48
CA LEU A 6 3.22 17.14 31.39
C LEU A 6 2.99 18.14 30.25
N HIS A 7 1.73 18.49 29.97
CA HIS A 7 1.39 19.51 28.98
C HIS A 7 1.86 20.90 29.41
N MET A 8 1.61 21.29 30.65
CA MET A 8 2.08 22.55 31.22
C MET A 8 3.62 22.66 31.29
N ALA A 9 4.30 21.51 31.40
CA ALA A 9 5.76 21.44 31.37
C ALA A 9 6.36 21.38 29.97
N GLY A 10 5.56 21.45 28.89
CA GLY A 10 6.02 21.31 27.49
C GLY A 10 6.61 19.94 27.17
N MET A 11 6.33 18.93 28.00
CA MET A 11 6.89 17.57 27.86
C MET A 11 6.01 16.61 27.06
N LEU A 12 4.82 17.05 26.61
CA LEU A 12 4.00 16.24 25.73
C LEU A 12 4.40 16.53 24.29
N PRO A 13 4.73 15.49 23.50
CA PRO A 13 4.93 15.67 22.07
C PRO A 13 3.62 16.16 21.47
N GLU A 14 3.66 17.28 20.77
CA GLU A 14 2.51 17.77 20.02
C GLU A 14 2.10 16.73 18.96
N SER A 15 0.84 16.32 18.99
CA SER A 15 0.30 15.50 17.92
C SER A 15 0.04 16.39 16.72
N HIS A 16 0.65 16.08 15.60
CA HIS A 16 0.32 16.73 14.33
C HIS A 16 -1.13 16.40 13.97
N LEU A 17 -1.99 17.39 14.05
CA LEU A 17 -3.35 17.30 13.56
C LEU A 17 -3.31 17.63 12.06
N LEU A 18 -3.83 16.70 11.26
CA LEU A 18 -4.09 16.97 9.85
C LEU A 18 -5.13 18.07 9.75
N ASP A 19 -5.01 18.90 8.71
CA ASP A 19 -6.12 19.74 8.34
C ASP A 19 -7.31 18.91 7.83
N ARG A 20 -8.45 19.57 7.63
CA ARG A 20 -9.68 18.87 7.24
C ARG A 20 -9.57 18.20 5.88
N ASP A 21 -8.92 18.85 4.93
CA ASP A 21 -8.80 18.36 3.55
C ASP A 21 -7.81 17.18 3.47
N GLU A 22 -6.68 17.28 4.17
CA GLU A 22 -5.73 16.18 4.32
C GLU A 22 -6.38 14.93 4.95
N GLN A 23 -7.22 15.14 5.97
CA GLN A 23 -7.95 14.06 6.63
C GLN A 23 -8.93 13.39 5.65
N ILE A 24 -9.70 14.18 4.88
CA ILE A 24 -10.65 13.65 3.88
C ILE A 24 -9.91 12.82 2.83
N VAL A 25 -8.80 13.31 2.30
CA VAL A 25 -7.98 12.56 1.31
C VAL A 25 -7.45 11.25 1.91
N ARG A 26 -6.97 11.28 3.15
CA ARG A 26 -6.52 10.07 3.85
C ARG A 26 -7.66 9.07 4.06
N ASP A 27 -8.83 9.52 4.49
CA ASP A 27 -9.99 8.66 4.73
C ASP A 27 -10.47 8.01 3.43
N LEU A 28 -10.46 8.74 2.32
CA LEU A 28 -10.78 8.25 0.98
C LEU A 28 -9.81 7.13 0.55
N LEU A 29 -8.51 7.36 0.72
CA LEU A 29 -7.48 6.37 0.42
C LEU A 29 -7.62 5.11 1.30
N VAL A 30 -7.86 5.30 2.59
CA VAL A 30 -8.09 4.21 3.56
C VAL A 30 -9.32 3.40 3.17
N GLN A 31 -10.41 4.06 2.80
CA GLN A 31 -11.64 3.39 2.36
C GLN A 31 -11.40 2.58 1.07
N ARG A 32 -10.66 3.13 0.12
CA ARG A 32 -10.29 2.42 -1.10
C ARG A 32 -9.42 1.18 -0.82
N VAL A 33 -8.49 1.26 0.15
CA VAL A 33 -7.70 0.09 0.60
C VAL A 33 -8.61 -0.98 1.19
N LYS A 34 -9.53 -0.61 2.08
CA LYS A 34 -10.48 -1.55 2.72
C LYS A 34 -11.30 -2.29 1.67
N LEU A 35 -11.88 -1.58 0.70
CA LEU A 35 -12.61 -2.21 -0.41
C LEU A 35 -11.72 -3.16 -1.21
N GLY A 36 -10.48 -2.79 -1.52
CA GLY A 36 -9.54 -3.66 -2.21
C GLY A 36 -9.26 -4.96 -1.46
N VAL A 37 -9.14 -4.89 -0.13
CA VAL A 37 -8.98 -6.08 0.73
C VAL A 37 -10.23 -6.96 0.70
N GLU A 38 -11.43 -6.37 0.76
CA GLU A 38 -12.70 -7.12 0.69
C GLU A 38 -12.85 -7.81 -0.67
N ILE A 39 -12.58 -7.12 -1.77
CA ILE A 39 -12.57 -7.68 -3.12
C ILE A 39 -11.59 -8.86 -3.21
N GLY A 40 -10.37 -8.71 -2.71
CA GLY A 40 -9.38 -9.77 -2.71
C GLY A 40 -9.82 -11.02 -1.93
N ARG A 41 -10.42 -10.82 -0.75
CA ARG A 41 -10.99 -11.91 0.06
C ARG A 41 -12.14 -12.60 -0.67
N LEU A 42 -13.04 -11.84 -1.28
CA LEU A 42 -14.17 -12.40 -2.02
C LEU A 42 -13.72 -13.15 -3.27
N LYS A 43 -12.73 -12.63 -4.01
CA LYS A 43 -12.10 -13.33 -5.14
C LYS A 43 -11.50 -14.67 -4.70
N SER A 44 -10.77 -14.68 -3.59
CA SER A 44 -10.21 -15.92 -3.04
C SER A 44 -11.30 -16.92 -2.62
N SER A 45 -12.37 -16.43 -1.99
CA SER A 45 -13.53 -17.24 -1.60
C SER A 45 -14.24 -17.84 -2.81
N LEU A 46 -14.44 -17.06 -3.89
CA LEU A 46 -15.01 -17.52 -5.16
C LEU A 46 -14.17 -18.63 -5.79
N ILE A 47 -12.86 -18.46 -5.86
CA ILE A 47 -11.95 -19.50 -6.37
C ILE A 47 -12.06 -20.77 -5.52
N GLY A 48 -12.09 -20.64 -4.19
CA GLY A 48 -12.29 -21.75 -3.27
C GLY A 48 -13.61 -22.47 -3.48
N TYR A 49 -14.70 -21.71 -3.68
CA TYR A 49 -16.02 -22.26 -3.97
C TYR A 49 -16.02 -23.06 -5.30
N LEU A 50 -15.53 -22.45 -6.39
CA LEU A 50 -15.48 -23.10 -7.71
C LEU A 50 -14.61 -24.37 -7.72
N LYS A 51 -13.55 -24.41 -6.92
CA LYS A 51 -12.71 -25.62 -6.74
C LYS A 51 -13.43 -26.70 -5.96
N ARG A 52 -14.15 -26.36 -4.90
CA ARG A 52 -14.92 -27.32 -4.10
C ARG A 52 -16.05 -27.97 -4.90
N GLU A 53 -16.68 -27.20 -5.80
CA GLU A 53 -17.73 -27.71 -6.68
C GLU A 53 -17.17 -28.38 -7.95
N ASP A 54 -15.86 -28.57 -8.05
CA ASP A 54 -15.13 -29.22 -9.15
C ASP A 54 -15.36 -28.61 -10.54
N VAL A 55 -15.74 -27.32 -10.59
CA VAL A 55 -15.99 -26.60 -11.86
C VAL A 55 -14.87 -25.65 -12.24
N TYR A 56 -13.90 -25.42 -11.35
CA TYR A 56 -12.82 -24.45 -11.59
C TYR A 56 -11.98 -24.77 -12.82
N ASN A 57 -11.67 -26.04 -13.05
CA ASN A 57 -10.81 -26.51 -14.14
C ASN A 57 -11.53 -26.57 -15.50
N SER A 58 -12.87 -26.61 -15.51
CA SER A 58 -13.69 -26.53 -16.73
C SER A 58 -13.83 -25.12 -17.27
N LEU A 59 -13.50 -24.11 -16.46
CA LEU A 59 -13.56 -22.71 -16.88
C LEU A 59 -12.44 -22.35 -17.86
N PRO A 60 -12.65 -21.37 -18.76
CA PRO A 60 -11.62 -20.90 -19.68
C PRO A 60 -10.33 -20.53 -18.96
N LYS A 61 -9.20 -21.02 -19.44
CA LYS A 61 -7.88 -20.61 -18.95
C LYS A 61 -7.61 -19.18 -19.42
N THR A 62 -7.29 -18.29 -18.49
CA THR A 62 -7.00 -16.87 -18.70
C THR A 62 -5.87 -16.46 -17.74
N GLU A 63 -5.09 -15.46 -18.10
CA GLU A 63 -4.06 -14.91 -17.21
C GLU A 63 -4.66 -14.36 -15.91
N ASP A 64 -5.79 -13.64 -16.03
CA ASP A 64 -6.57 -13.18 -14.88
C ASP A 64 -7.79 -14.08 -14.65
N ASN A 65 -7.88 -14.64 -13.44
CA ASN A 65 -9.01 -15.46 -13.01
C ASN A 65 -10.36 -14.72 -13.00
N PHE A 66 -10.34 -13.40 -13.09
CA PHE A 66 -11.53 -12.54 -13.08
C PHE A 66 -11.67 -11.72 -14.36
N SER A 67 -11.02 -12.13 -15.46
CA SER A 67 -11.22 -11.56 -16.79
C SER A 67 -12.69 -11.62 -17.22
N VAL A 68 -13.10 -10.74 -18.11
CA VAL A 68 -14.49 -10.67 -18.64
C VAL A 68 -14.95 -12.02 -19.18
N ARG A 69 -14.07 -12.72 -19.94
CA ARG A 69 -14.36 -14.05 -20.49
C ARG A 69 -14.64 -15.07 -19.40
N ARG A 70 -13.80 -15.10 -18.35
CA ARG A 70 -13.96 -16.06 -17.25
C ARG A 70 -15.15 -15.75 -16.38
N ARG A 71 -15.45 -14.48 -16.10
CA ARG A 71 -16.65 -14.05 -15.38
C ARG A 71 -17.92 -14.46 -16.11
N ARG A 72 -17.98 -14.29 -17.44
CA ARG A 72 -19.13 -14.77 -18.25
C ARG A 72 -19.31 -16.27 -18.10
N ALA A 73 -18.24 -17.06 -18.18
CA ALA A 73 -18.31 -18.49 -17.99
C ALA A 73 -18.77 -18.87 -16.58
N VAL A 74 -18.30 -18.19 -15.52
CA VAL A 74 -18.79 -18.40 -14.15
C VAL A 74 -20.28 -18.05 -14.04
N ARG A 75 -20.73 -16.95 -14.65
CA ARG A 75 -22.13 -16.54 -14.68
C ARG A 75 -23.03 -17.51 -15.46
N SER A 76 -22.49 -18.28 -16.40
CA SER A 76 -23.24 -19.29 -17.17
C SER A 76 -23.32 -20.66 -16.52
N LEU A 77 -22.58 -20.93 -15.45
CA LEU A 77 -22.68 -22.18 -14.70
C LEU A 77 -24.09 -22.38 -14.16
N ARG A 78 -24.58 -23.62 -14.23
CA ARG A 78 -25.87 -24.02 -13.67
C ARG A 78 -25.70 -25.35 -12.93
N PHE A 79 -26.04 -25.32 -11.66
CA PHE A 79 -26.07 -26.50 -10.79
C PHE A 79 -27.50 -27.04 -10.67
N ASN A 80 -28.50 -26.23 -11.02
CA ASN A 80 -29.93 -26.52 -10.89
C ASN A 80 -30.37 -26.77 -9.44
N ASP A 81 -29.72 -26.13 -8.50
CA ASP A 81 -30.03 -26.19 -7.08
C ASP A 81 -29.62 -24.88 -6.36
N LYS A 82 -29.59 -24.89 -5.02
CA LYS A 82 -29.23 -23.71 -4.18
C LYS A 82 -27.83 -23.16 -4.43
N ARG A 83 -26.94 -23.91 -5.10
CA ARG A 83 -25.59 -23.45 -5.45
C ARG A 83 -25.64 -22.30 -6.45
N ASP A 84 -26.64 -22.26 -7.32
CA ASP A 84 -26.84 -21.14 -8.27
C ASP A 84 -27.09 -19.82 -7.51
N LEU A 85 -27.89 -19.86 -6.43
CA LEU A 85 -28.12 -18.70 -5.58
C LEU A 85 -26.85 -18.26 -4.87
N ILE A 86 -26.07 -19.21 -4.32
CA ILE A 86 -24.82 -18.91 -3.63
C ILE A 86 -23.82 -18.25 -4.60
N LEU A 87 -23.61 -18.86 -5.76
CA LEU A 87 -22.67 -18.33 -6.76
C LEU A 87 -23.13 -16.98 -7.28
N GLY A 88 -24.43 -16.81 -7.56
CA GLY A 88 -25.02 -15.55 -7.99
C GLY A 88 -24.76 -14.42 -7.00
N THR A 89 -25.08 -14.64 -5.71
CA THR A 89 -24.86 -13.63 -4.66
C THR A 89 -23.38 -13.26 -4.47
N MET A 90 -22.46 -14.23 -4.58
CA MET A 90 -21.02 -13.94 -4.52
C MET A 90 -20.55 -13.09 -5.70
N MET A 91 -21.01 -13.38 -6.91
CA MET A 91 -20.67 -12.61 -8.12
C MET A 91 -21.27 -11.20 -8.07
N ASP A 92 -22.52 -11.06 -7.67
CA ASP A 92 -23.20 -9.75 -7.54
C ASP A 92 -22.49 -8.86 -6.51
N ARG A 93 -22.10 -9.45 -5.38
CA ARG A 93 -21.31 -8.74 -4.35
C ARG A 93 -19.95 -8.29 -4.89
N LEU A 94 -19.26 -9.15 -5.65
CA LEU A 94 -17.96 -8.79 -6.25
C LEU A 94 -18.11 -7.59 -7.18
N GLU A 95 -19.07 -7.65 -8.10
CA GLU A 95 -19.33 -6.57 -9.06
C GLU A 95 -19.78 -5.28 -8.37
N PHE A 96 -20.57 -5.38 -7.30
CA PHE A 96 -20.96 -4.24 -6.49
C PHE A 96 -19.74 -3.57 -5.85
N LEU A 97 -18.88 -4.33 -5.16
CA LEU A 97 -17.68 -3.78 -4.52
C LEU A 97 -16.71 -3.15 -5.53
N GLU A 98 -16.54 -3.78 -6.70
CA GLU A 98 -15.70 -3.23 -7.76
C GLU A 98 -16.25 -1.90 -8.29
N ARG A 99 -17.57 -1.79 -8.50
CA ARG A 99 -18.20 -0.51 -8.87
C ARG A 99 -17.99 0.58 -7.82
N GLN A 100 -18.04 0.25 -6.54
CA GLN A 100 -17.76 1.22 -5.46
C GLN A 100 -16.32 1.74 -5.46
N CYS A 101 -15.37 0.98 -6.02
CA CYS A 101 -13.99 1.40 -6.12
C CYS A 101 -13.75 2.49 -7.18
N ILE A 102 -14.60 2.59 -8.20
CA ILE A 102 -14.41 3.52 -9.33
C ILE A 102 -14.41 4.97 -8.86
N PRO A 103 -15.47 5.51 -8.22
CA PRO A 103 -15.50 6.91 -7.82
C PRO A 103 -14.41 7.26 -6.80
N LEU A 104 -14.03 6.32 -5.92
CA LEU A 104 -12.91 6.52 -5.01
C LEU A 104 -11.58 6.61 -5.75
N GLY A 105 -11.39 5.77 -6.77
CA GLY A 105 -10.20 5.79 -7.62
C GLY A 105 -10.08 7.10 -8.40
N ASP A 106 -11.17 7.60 -8.94
CA ASP A 106 -11.22 8.88 -9.68
C ASP A 106 -10.88 10.05 -8.76
N SER A 107 -11.47 10.11 -7.58
CA SER A 107 -11.16 11.16 -6.59
C SER A 107 -9.69 11.11 -6.11
N VAL A 108 -9.13 9.91 -5.92
CA VAL A 108 -7.69 9.78 -5.61
C VAL A 108 -6.83 10.30 -6.77
N ARG A 109 -7.21 10.00 -8.01
CA ARG A 109 -6.49 10.47 -9.20
C ARG A 109 -6.50 12.00 -9.32
N GLU A 110 -7.64 12.64 -9.05
CA GLU A 110 -7.76 14.11 -9.04
C GLU A 110 -6.83 14.74 -8.01
N ASN A 111 -6.84 14.24 -6.78
CA ASN A 111 -5.92 14.73 -5.73
C ASN A 111 -4.45 14.51 -6.09
N ALA A 112 -4.12 13.37 -6.73
CA ALA A 112 -2.77 13.05 -7.14
C ALA A 112 -2.21 14.02 -8.20
N ARG A 113 -3.07 14.57 -9.07
CA ARG A 113 -2.66 15.50 -10.14
C ARG A 113 -2.04 16.80 -9.62
N VAL A 114 -2.49 17.27 -8.48
CA VAL A 114 -2.08 18.56 -7.90
C VAL A 114 -1.00 18.39 -6.80
N SER A 115 -0.65 17.18 -6.43
CA SER A 115 0.30 16.91 -5.35
C SER A 115 1.73 16.75 -5.87
N ASP A 116 2.62 17.66 -5.51
CA ASP A 116 4.05 17.56 -5.84
C ASP A 116 4.71 16.36 -5.14
N ASP A 117 4.32 16.05 -3.91
CA ASP A 117 4.82 14.87 -3.19
C ASP A 117 4.50 13.59 -3.94
N VAL A 118 3.27 13.47 -4.46
CA VAL A 118 2.86 12.32 -5.27
C VAL A 118 3.71 12.24 -6.54
N ARG A 119 3.99 13.35 -7.20
CA ARG A 119 4.86 13.40 -8.39
C ARG A 119 6.26 12.89 -8.09
N ILE A 120 6.88 13.39 -7.00
CA ILE A 120 8.19 12.94 -6.54
C ILE A 120 8.19 11.42 -6.29
N LEU A 121 7.20 10.91 -5.56
CA LEU A 121 7.09 9.49 -5.27
C LEU A 121 6.81 8.63 -6.50
N MET A 122 6.08 9.14 -7.49
CA MET A 122 5.85 8.48 -8.77
C MET A 122 7.12 8.37 -9.64
N SER A 123 8.17 9.14 -9.39
CA SER A 123 9.47 8.96 -10.05
C SER A 123 10.11 7.61 -9.73
N ILE A 124 9.71 6.98 -8.62
CA ILE A 124 10.14 5.62 -8.27
C ILE A 124 9.55 4.63 -9.27
N THR A 125 10.42 3.87 -9.94
CA THR A 125 9.99 2.88 -10.92
C THR A 125 9.09 1.83 -10.28
N GLY A 126 7.90 1.63 -10.84
CA GLY A 126 6.89 0.70 -10.34
C GLY A 126 5.93 1.28 -9.31
N VAL A 127 6.16 2.49 -8.80
CA VAL A 127 5.20 3.19 -7.94
C VAL A 127 4.23 3.99 -8.80
N ASP A 128 2.94 3.70 -8.67
CA ASP A 128 1.84 4.41 -9.34
C ASP A 128 1.30 5.56 -8.48
N TYR A 129 0.38 6.34 -9.05
CA TYR A 129 -0.24 7.46 -8.34
C TYR A 129 -0.98 7.02 -7.06
N TYR A 130 -1.58 5.82 -7.05
CA TYR A 130 -2.34 5.35 -5.90
C TYR A 130 -1.43 5.03 -4.71
N LEU A 131 -0.37 4.26 -4.94
CA LEU A 131 0.61 3.93 -3.90
C LEU A 131 1.37 5.17 -3.43
N ALA A 132 1.71 6.08 -4.36
CA ALA A 132 2.33 7.37 -4.05
C ALA A 132 1.42 8.23 -3.17
N SER A 133 0.13 8.39 -3.54
CA SER A 133 -0.84 9.15 -2.75
C SER A 133 -1.04 8.56 -1.36
N LEU A 134 -1.11 7.23 -1.27
CA LEU A 134 -1.27 6.55 0.01
C LEU A 134 -0.08 6.84 0.95
N LEU A 135 1.15 6.69 0.45
CA LEU A 135 2.36 6.98 1.25
C LEU A 135 2.44 8.46 1.62
N SER A 136 2.22 9.37 0.66
CA SER A 136 2.21 10.81 0.90
C SER A 136 1.18 11.20 1.96
N SER A 137 -0.05 10.67 1.88
CA SER A 137 -1.10 10.98 2.86
C SER A 137 -0.75 10.57 4.30
N PHE A 138 -0.01 9.47 4.49
CA PHE A 138 0.45 9.06 5.81
C PHE A 138 1.69 9.81 6.29
N ILE A 139 2.58 10.19 5.39
CA ILE A 139 3.76 11.00 5.73
C ILE A 139 3.32 12.42 6.07
N GLY A 140 2.41 13.03 5.28
CA GLY A 140 2.04 14.44 5.39
C GLY A 140 3.26 15.33 5.18
N ASP A 141 3.33 16.46 5.87
CA ASP A 141 4.52 17.32 5.80
C ASP A 141 5.75 16.59 6.34
N VAL A 142 6.70 16.28 5.46
CA VAL A 142 7.95 15.61 5.81
C VAL A 142 8.81 16.46 6.75
N ASN A 143 8.65 17.78 6.74
CA ASN A 143 9.44 18.71 7.55
C ASN A 143 9.16 18.58 9.05
N ARG A 144 8.02 18.04 9.43
CA ARG A 144 7.68 17.75 10.83
C ARG A 144 8.56 16.65 11.46
N PHE A 145 9.26 15.87 10.65
CA PHE A 145 10.16 14.83 11.14
C PHE A 145 11.60 15.34 11.22
N PRO A 146 12.23 15.34 12.41
CA PRO A 146 13.63 15.75 12.57
C PRO A 146 14.61 14.90 11.75
N SER A 147 14.30 13.61 11.52
CA SER A 147 15.14 12.69 10.76
C SER A 147 14.32 11.54 10.12
N ASP A 148 14.98 10.80 9.23
CA ASP A 148 14.44 9.58 8.64
C ASP A 148 14.10 8.49 9.69
N ASP A 149 14.84 8.44 10.81
CA ASP A 149 14.55 7.52 11.91
C ASP A 149 13.24 7.90 12.64
N HIS A 150 12.91 9.19 12.76
CA HIS A 150 11.63 9.64 13.29
C HIS A 150 10.47 9.25 12.36
N LEU A 151 10.64 9.42 11.04
CA LEU A 151 9.65 8.96 10.06
C LEU A 151 9.49 7.44 10.14
N ALA A 152 10.58 6.67 10.21
CA ALA A 152 10.53 5.21 10.32
C ALA A 152 9.81 4.76 11.61
N SER A 153 10.03 5.46 12.72
CA SER A 153 9.34 5.21 13.99
C SER A 153 7.85 5.51 13.87
N PHE A 154 7.49 6.65 13.29
CA PHE A 154 6.09 7.03 13.04
C PHE A 154 5.35 6.00 12.17
N LEU A 155 6.01 5.47 11.15
CA LEU A 155 5.44 4.42 10.29
C LEU A 155 5.46 3.03 10.95
N GLY A 156 6.04 2.90 12.14
CA GLY A 156 6.07 1.67 12.94
C GLY A 156 6.94 0.56 12.34
N ILE A 157 8.04 0.92 11.66
CA ILE A 157 9.01 -0.03 11.06
C ILE A 157 10.34 -0.13 11.83
N VAL A 158 10.37 0.37 13.07
CA VAL A 158 11.52 0.27 13.96
C VAL A 158 11.33 -0.93 14.89
N PRO A 159 12.39 -1.73 15.15
CA PRO A 159 12.32 -2.75 16.18
C PRO A 159 12.07 -2.11 17.55
N THR A 160 11.22 -2.71 18.38
CA THR A 160 11.12 -2.31 19.78
C THR A 160 12.47 -2.52 20.43
N SER A 161 13.14 -1.45 20.84
CA SER A 161 14.24 -1.53 21.80
C SER A 161 13.61 -1.69 23.19
N ARG A 162 13.65 -2.87 23.76
CA ARG A 162 13.46 -3.07 25.19
C ARG A 162 14.86 -3.04 25.82
N ASP A 163 15.38 -1.86 25.98
CA ASP A 163 16.61 -1.65 26.75
C ASP A 163 16.23 -1.62 28.22
N SER A 164 16.24 -2.78 28.85
CA SER A 164 16.37 -2.87 30.31
C SER A 164 17.83 -3.11 30.64
N ALA A 165 18.42 -2.20 31.33
CA ALA A 165 19.75 -1.97 31.87
C ALA A 165 20.94 -2.91 31.52
N ASN A 166 20.80 -4.13 31.01
CA ASN A 166 21.93 -5.01 30.66
C ASN A 166 21.68 -6.07 29.58
N VAL A 167 20.50 -6.07 28.90
CA VAL A 167 20.24 -7.05 27.84
C VAL A 167 19.61 -6.35 26.64
N LYS A 168 20.38 -6.14 25.56
CA LYS A 168 19.88 -5.68 24.25
C LYS A 168 19.07 -6.79 23.59
N ARG A 169 17.80 -6.93 23.93
CA ARG A 169 16.87 -7.80 23.19
C ARG A 169 16.23 -7.00 22.07
N ARG A 170 16.62 -7.27 20.82
CA ARG A 170 15.89 -6.79 19.65
C ARG A 170 14.48 -7.37 19.69
N GLY A 171 13.50 -6.55 20.05
CA GLY A 171 12.09 -6.91 20.10
C GLY A 171 11.48 -7.08 18.72
N LYS A 172 10.23 -7.53 18.70
CA LYS A 172 9.38 -7.50 17.48
C LYS A 172 9.17 -6.06 17.04
N MET A 173 8.86 -5.84 15.76
CA MET A 173 8.47 -4.52 15.24
C MET A 173 7.40 -3.86 16.13
N THR A 174 7.56 -2.57 16.45
CA THR A 174 6.49 -1.79 17.07
C THR A 174 5.31 -1.79 16.11
N LYS A 175 4.12 -2.10 16.61
CA LYS A 175 2.89 -2.01 15.80
C LYS A 175 2.18 -0.67 16.02
N ASP A 176 2.89 0.32 16.56
CA ASP A 176 2.32 1.59 17.02
C ASP A 176 1.91 2.53 15.86
N GLY A 177 2.49 2.36 14.67
CA GLY A 177 2.11 3.11 13.47
C GLY A 177 0.94 2.47 12.70
N SER A 178 0.44 3.18 11.68
CA SER A 178 -0.63 2.71 10.81
C SER A 178 -0.30 1.37 10.12
N SER A 179 -1.19 0.39 10.27
CA SER A 179 -1.06 -0.89 9.57
C SER A 179 -1.15 -0.73 8.05
N ILE A 180 -1.91 0.26 7.58
CA ILE A 180 -2.07 0.57 6.15
C ILE A 180 -0.79 1.19 5.60
N ALA A 181 -0.15 2.13 6.32
CA ALA A 181 1.13 2.69 5.90
C ALA A 181 2.22 1.62 5.81
N ARG A 182 2.30 0.70 6.79
CA ARG A 182 3.23 -0.44 6.73
C ARG A 182 2.94 -1.37 5.56
N TRP A 183 1.67 -1.65 5.29
CA TRP A 183 1.27 -2.43 4.13
C TRP A 183 1.70 -1.74 2.82
N ALA A 184 1.45 -0.44 2.68
CA ALA A 184 1.86 0.34 1.52
C ALA A 184 3.38 0.29 1.30
N LEU A 185 4.17 0.45 2.37
CA LEU A 185 5.63 0.29 2.31
C LEU A 185 6.06 -1.13 1.94
N SER A 186 5.37 -2.15 2.44
CA SER A 186 5.63 -3.54 2.06
C SER A 186 5.38 -3.78 0.57
N VAL A 187 4.25 -3.30 0.04
CA VAL A 187 3.94 -3.35 -1.40
C VAL A 187 5.00 -2.59 -2.21
N MET A 188 5.43 -1.42 -1.73
CA MET A 188 6.48 -0.64 -2.39
C MET A 188 7.81 -1.42 -2.45
N VAL A 189 8.22 -2.11 -1.37
CA VAL A 189 9.43 -2.97 -1.38
C VAL A 189 9.33 -4.02 -2.47
N ASP A 190 8.21 -4.77 -2.50
CA ASP A 190 8.02 -5.85 -3.48
C ASP A 190 8.04 -5.31 -4.92
N THR A 191 7.45 -4.14 -5.14
CA THR A 191 7.40 -3.50 -6.46
C THR A 191 8.77 -2.97 -6.87
N VAL A 192 9.45 -2.22 -5.98
CA VAL A 192 10.76 -1.63 -6.29
C VAL A 192 11.82 -2.72 -6.51
N MET A 193 11.80 -3.81 -5.75
CA MET A 193 12.73 -4.93 -5.97
C MET A 193 12.61 -5.58 -7.36
N ARG A 194 11.45 -5.52 -7.99
CA ARG A 194 11.26 -6.06 -9.35
C ARG A 194 11.92 -5.20 -10.42
N HIS A 195 12.01 -3.89 -10.17
CA HIS A 195 12.41 -2.90 -11.17
C HIS A 195 13.73 -2.20 -10.85
N ASN A 196 14.30 -2.42 -9.66
CA ASN A 196 15.52 -1.74 -9.21
C ASN A 196 16.53 -2.75 -8.66
N GLU A 197 17.59 -2.98 -9.42
CA GLU A 197 18.62 -3.95 -9.09
C GLU A 197 19.38 -3.61 -7.78
N PRO A 198 19.83 -2.37 -7.53
CA PRO A 198 20.49 -2.01 -6.29
C PRO A 198 19.65 -2.27 -5.03
N ILE A 199 18.34 -2.13 -5.10
CA ILE A 199 17.44 -2.44 -3.98
C ILE A 199 17.28 -3.95 -3.82
N ARG A 200 17.16 -4.68 -4.93
CA ARG A 200 17.11 -6.15 -4.93
C ARG A 200 18.39 -6.75 -4.35
N GLU A 201 19.56 -6.27 -4.77
CA GLU A 201 20.86 -6.71 -4.25
C GLU A 201 20.99 -6.45 -2.76
N TYR A 202 20.55 -5.28 -2.30
CA TYR A 202 20.53 -4.96 -0.87
C TYR A 202 19.68 -5.98 -0.09
N TYR A 203 18.45 -6.27 -0.57
CA TYR A 203 17.58 -7.27 0.04
C TYR A 203 18.24 -8.65 0.09
N VAL A 204 18.81 -9.11 -1.04
CA VAL A 204 19.48 -10.42 -1.14
C VAL A 204 20.68 -10.48 -0.20
N GLY A 205 21.50 -9.44 -0.15
CA GLY A 205 22.66 -9.35 0.73
C GLY A 205 22.27 -9.43 2.22
N VAL A 206 21.22 -8.71 2.61
CA VAL A 206 20.69 -8.78 3.98
C VAL A 206 20.11 -10.18 4.27
N LYS A 207 19.37 -10.77 3.34
CA LYS A 207 18.81 -12.12 3.50
C LYS A 207 19.90 -13.18 3.68
N LYS A 208 20.97 -13.10 2.87
CA LYS A 208 22.13 -14.01 2.99
C LYS A 208 22.81 -13.88 4.37
N ARG A 209 23.05 -12.63 4.83
CA ARG A 209 23.74 -12.36 6.11
C ARG A 209 22.90 -12.76 7.32
N THR A 210 21.58 -12.60 7.28
CA THR A 210 20.68 -12.81 8.44
C THR A 210 19.95 -14.14 8.44
N GLY A 211 19.95 -14.87 7.32
CA GLY A 211 19.17 -16.09 7.14
C GLY A 211 17.65 -15.86 7.09
N SER A 212 17.17 -14.60 7.14
CA SER A 212 15.74 -14.28 7.31
C SER A 212 15.22 -13.35 6.22
N GLY A 213 14.32 -13.85 5.37
CA GLY A 213 13.62 -13.04 4.39
C GLY A 213 12.71 -11.96 5.02
N LYS A 214 12.08 -12.28 6.16
CA LYS A 214 11.26 -11.30 6.91
C LYS A 214 12.08 -10.13 7.42
N LEU A 215 13.26 -10.40 8.00
CA LEU A 215 14.15 -9.35 8.47
C LEU A 215 14.72 -8.54 7.31
N ALA A 216 15.11 -9.20 6.21
CA ALA A 216 15.57 -8.52 5.00
C ALA A 216 14.50 -7.57 4.45
N HIS A 217 13.23 -8.00 4.41
CA HIS A 217 12.11 -7.17 3.97
C HIS A 217 11.95 -5.92 4.84
N VAL A 218 11.94 -6.07 6.17
CA VAL A 218 11.83 -4.94 7.10
C VAL A 218 13.00 -3.96 6.98
N LEU A 219 14.23 -4.46 6.83
CA LEU A 219 15.41 -3.60 6.64
C LEU A 219 15.37 -2.89 5.28
N THR A 220 14.80 -3.52 4.26
CA THR A 220 14.57 -2.87 2.96
C THR A 220 13.47 -1.80 3.06
N MET A 221 12.38 -2.05 3.79
CA MET A 221 11.37 -1.02 4.11
C MET A 221 12.04 0.20 4.75
N ARG A 222 12.89 -0.01 5.76
CA ARG A 222 13.61 1.08 6.45
C ARG A 222 14.55 1.84 5.50
N LYS A 223 15.28 1.13 4.62
CA LYS A 223 16.12 1.75 3.60
C LYS A 223 15.28 2.62 2.64
N LEU A 224 14.16 2.11 2.17
CA LEU A 224 13.26 2.87 1.29
C LEU A 224 12.65 4.06 2.03
N THR A 225 12.25 3.93 3.29
CA THR A 225 11.75 5.06 4.09
C THR A 225 12.77 6.19 4.21
N ARG A 226 14.06 5.85 4.43
CA ARG A 226 15.15 6.85 4.41
C ARG A 226 15.22 7.57 3.06
N MET A 227 15.10 6.83 1.97
CA MET A 227 15.14 7.42 0.62
C MET A 227 13.91 8.30 0.37
N LEU A 228 12.71 7.87 0.77
CA LEU A 228 11.49 8.69 0.70
C LEU A 228 11.63 9.98 1.50
N TYR A 229 12.14 9.89 2.73
CA TYR A 229 12.39 11.07 3.55
C TYR A 229 13.30 12.08 2.85
N HIS A 230 14.42 11.60 2.29
CA HIS A 230 15.35 12.45 1.54
C HIS A 230 14.69 13.08 0.32
N MET A 231 14.07 12.29 -0.54
CA MET A 231 13.38 12.76 -1.76
C MET A 231 12.35 13.86 -1.46
N LEU A 232 11.50 13.64 -0.47
CA LEU A 232 10.48 14.61 -0.09
C LEU A 232 11.08 15.86 0.56
N LYS A 233 12.15 15.70 1.34
CA LYS A 233 12.84 16.82 2.03
C LYS A 233 13.60 17.72 1.07
N THR A 234 14.31 17.12 0.09
CA THR A 234 15.13 17.84 -0.91
C THR A 234 14.34 18.17 -2.18
N ARG A 235 13.11 17.67 -2.32
CA ARG A 235 12.28 17.80 -3.52
C ARG A 235 12.93 17.19 -4.76
N GLU A 236 13.72 16.14 -4.58
CA GLU A 236 14.42 15.45 -5.64
C GLU A 236 13.69 14.18 -6.08
N ASN A 237 13.76 13.86 -7.36
CA ASN A 237 13.26 12.62 -7.90
C ASN A 237 14.10 11.41 -7.48
N TRP A 238 13.59 10.24 -7.74
CA TRP A 238 14.25 8.98 -7.45
C TRP A 238 15.63 8.89 -8.12
N LYS A 239 16.65 8.55 -7.35
CA LYS A 239 18.06 8.45 -7.83
C LYS A 239 18.23 7.55 -9.06
N TRP A 240 17.43 6.50 -9.18
CA TRP A 240 17.42 5.57 -10.32
C TRP A 240 16.13 5.72 -11.14
N GLU A 241 15.68 6.94 -11.33
CA GLU A 241 14.53 7.26 -12.15
C GLU A 241 14.74 6.80 -13.59
N ASN A 242 13.66 6.31 -14.20
CA ASN A 242 13.55 6.24 -15.65
C ASN A 242 12.61 7.39 -16.09
N PRO A 243 13.14 8.49 -16.64
CA PRO A 243 12.35 9.68 -16.99
C PRO A 243 11.20 9.38 -17.94
N GLU A 244 11.43 8.53 -18.96
CA GLU A 244 10.40 8.17 -19.94
C GLU A 244 9.21 7.44 -19.28
N LEU A 245 9.50 6.50 -18.35
CA LEU A 245 8.45 5.82 -17.60
C LEU A 245 7.71 6.76 -16.65
N THR A 246 8.43 7.69 -16.04
CA THR A 246 7.82 8.71 -15.16
C THR A 246 6.89 9.61 -15.97
N GLU A 247 7.36 10.13 -17.10
CA GLU A 247 6.55 10.97 -17.97
C GLU A 247 5.30 10.23 -18.49
N ARG A 248 5.44 8.96 -18.88
CA ARG A 248 4.31 8.13 -19.27
C ARG A 248 3.30 7.93 -18.14
N LYS A 249 3.75 7.76 -16.88
CA LYS A 249 2.87 7.68 -15.71
C LYS A 249 2.15 9.00 -15.46
N MET A 250 2.86 10.13 -15.61
CA MET A 250 2.28 11.47 -15.46
C MET A 250 1.25 11.75 -16.55
N SER A 251 1.54 11.42 -17.79
CA SER A 251 0.60 11.57 -18.91
C SER A 251 -0.70 10.78 -18.69
N ARG A 252 -0.60 9.56 -18.16
CA ARG A 252 -1.77 8.75 -17.78
C ARG A 252 -2.54 9.32 -16.59
N LEU A 253 -1.85 10.00 -15.69
CA LEU A 253 -2.49 10.67 -14.55
C LEU A 253 -3.29 11.89 -15.02
N THR A 254 -2.73 12.68 -15.96
CA THR A 254 -3.32 13.94 -16.46
C THR A 254 -4.29 13.72 -17.63
N GLY A 255 -4.01 12.76 -18.52
CA GLY A 255 -4.91 12.37 -19.60
C GLY A 255 -6.12 11.61 -19.06
N GLY A 256 -7.32 12.13 -19.27
CA GLY A 256 -8.54 11.45 -18.91
C GLY A 256 -8.72 10.17 -19.72
N GLY A 257 -8.72 9.03 -19.05
CA GLY A 257 -9.20 7.78 -19.60
C GLY A 257 -8.15 6.92 -20.28
N ASP A 258 -7.80 5.89 -19.60
CA ASP A 258 -7.89 4.51 -20.05
C ASP A 258 -8.00 3.70 -18.76
N GLY A 259 -9.18 3.20 -18.50
CA GLY A 259 -9.44 2.29 -17.38
C GLY A 259 -8.68 0.98 -17.56
N PRO A 260 -8.61 0.19 -16.48
CA PRO A 260 -7.87 -1.06 -16.46
C PRO A 260 -8.39 -2.08 -17.46
#